data_706ff542282b87804138d7ba1a118843
#
_entry.id   706ff542282b87804138d7ba1a118843
#
_cell.length_a   1.000
_cell.length_b   1.000
_cell.length_c   1.000
_cell.angle_alpha   90.00
_cell.angle_beta   90.00
_cell.angle_gamma   90.00
#
_symmetry.space_group_name_H-M   'P 1'
#
loop_
_entity.id
_entity.type
_entity.pdbx_description
1 polymer ?
#
loop_
_entity_poly.entity_id
_entity_poly.type
_entity_poly.pdbx_seq_one_letter_code
_entity_poly.pdbx_strand_id
1 'polypeptide(L)'
;MKRNATHFLLLGCCLLGGVLSAVSLHNHYSASPTDYCDLNDTFNCDFVNRSTYAELRGVPVALVGLLGYLLLFALSLSTSRLIAGFRFAASLIGLAFALYLAYVEAYILAAWCLLCIGSLAAISAITLLAGIGLRPARDFVSTAPHEDGIRSELPNPIDTQ
;
A
#
# COMPACT_ATOMS: atom_id res chain seq x y z
N MET A 1 13.26 -9.13 15.33
CA MET A 1 14.03 -8.40 14.30
C MET A 1 13.26 -8.19 12.99
N LYS A 2 12.55 -9.19 12.42
CA LYS A 2 11.81 -9.03 11.13
C LYS A 2 10.71 -7.95 11.14
N ARG A 3 9.97 -7.79 12.25
CA ARG A 3 8.86 -6.82 12.35
C ARG A 3 9.30 -5.35 12.25
N ASN A 4 10.47 -5.03 12.80
CA ASN A 4 11.02 -3.68 12.73
C ASN A 4 11.50 -3.34 11.31
N ALA A 5 12.15 -4.29 10.62
CA ALA A 5 12.60 -4.09 9.24
C ALA A 5 11.40 -3.83 8.28
N THR A 6 10.31 -4.60 8.39
CA THR A 6 9.10 -4.39 7.60
C THR A 6 8.48 -3.01 7.86
N HIS A 7 8.48 -2.56 9.12
CA HIS A 7 7.96 -1.25 9.48
C HIS A 7 8.79 -0.11 8.89
N PHE A 8 10.12 -0.18 8.99
CA PHE A 8 11.00 0.83 8.38
C PHE A 8 10.89 0.83 6.84
N LEU A 9 10.78 -0.34 6.22
CA LEU A 9 10.59 -0.45 4.78
C LEU A 9 9.27 0.19 4.35
N LEU A 10 8.19 -0.03 5.10
CA LEU A 10 6.89 0.58 4.82
C LEU A 10 6.95 2.11 4.94
N LEU A 11 7.58 2.65 5.99
CA LEU A 11 7.78 4.10 6.14
C LEU A 11 8.63 4.66 4.99
N GLY A 12 9.69 3.95 4.60
CA GLY A 12 10.54 4.33 3.46
C GLY A 12 9.75 4.39 2.14
N CYS A 13 8.88 3.39 1.87
CA CYS A 13 8.01 3.39 0.69
C CYS A 13 7.01 4.56 0.71
N CYS A 14 6.43 4.90 1.87
CA CYS A 14 5.54 6.06 2.01
C CYS A 14 6.26 7.37 1.72
N LEU A 15 7.48 7.53 2.25
CA LEU A 15 8.30 8.72 1.97
C LEU A 15 8.68 8.81 0.48
N LEU A 16 9.12 7.70 -0.12
CA LEU A 16 9.47 7.66 -1.54
C LEU A 16 8.26 8.05 -2.40
N GLY A 17 7.10 7.45 -2.19
CA GLY A 17 5.87 7.77 -2.91
C GLY A 17 5.45 9.23 -2.72
N GLY A 18 5.59 9.76 -1.49
CA GLY A 18 5.33 11.17 -1.18
C GLY A 18 6.27 12.12 -1.93
N VAL A 19 7.57 11.81 -1.98
CA VAL A 19 8.55 12.60 -2.75
C VAL A 19 8.24 12.57 -4.24
N LEU A 20 7.96 11.38 -4.82
CA LEU A 20 7.59 11.27 -6.23
C LEU A 20 6.33 12.08 -6.56
N SER A 21 5.31 12.05 -5.69
CA SER A 21 4.10 12.86 -5.84
C SER A 21 4.37 14.36 -5.71
N ALA A 22 5.25 14.77 -4.79
CA ALA A 22 5.64 16.17 -4.63
C ALA A 22 6.40 16.69 -5.85
N VAL A 23 7.33 15.89 -6.41
CA VAL A 23 8.05 16.23 -7.65
C VAL A 23 7.08 16.32 -8.83
N SER A 24 6.15 15.37 -8.96
CA SER A 24 5.10 15.40 -10.01
C SER A 24 4.22 16.65 -9.88
N LEU A 25 3.85 17.03 -8.65
CA LEU A 25 3.08 18.24 -8.38
C LEU A 25 3.88 19.51 -8.73
N HIS A 26 5.16 19.54 -8.40
CA HIS A 26 6.04 20.64 -8.79
C HIS A 26 6.11 20.77 -10.31
N ASN A 27 6.31 19.68 -11.04
CA ASN A 27 6.33 19.65 -12.50
C ASN A 27 5.02 20.12 -13.14
N HIS A 28 3.88 19.78 -12.51
CA HIS A 28 2.56 20.22 -12.97
C HIS A 28 2.44 21.76 -13.01
N TYR A 29 3.02 22.45 -12.02
CA TYR A 29 2.99 23.92 -11.93
C TYR A 29 4.22 24.63 -12.55
N SER A 30 5.27 23.89 -12.88
CA SER A 30 6.48 24.45 -13.47
C SER A 30 6.26 24.83 -14.92
N ALA A 31 6.71 26.02 -15.32
CA ALA A 31 6.65 26.45 -16.72
C ALA A 31 7.79 25.85 -17.58
N SER A 32 8.84 25.32 -16.96
CA SER A 32 10.00 24.76 -17.65
C SER A 32 9.83 23.27 -17.93
N PRO A 33 10.26 22.77 -19.11
CA PRO A 33 10.32 21.34 -19.40
C PRO A 33 11.24 20.62 -18.41
N THR A 34 10.92 19.36 -18.13
CA THR A 34 11.70 18.50 -17.21
C THR A 34 12.60 17.56 -18.00
N ASP A 35 13.82 17.99 -18.31
CA ASP A 35 14.80 17.22 -19.11
C ASP A 35 15.13 15.83 -18.54
N TYR A 36 14.94 15.60 -17.22
CA TYR A 36 15.25 14.33 -16.57
C TYR A 36 14.17 13.26 -16.74
N CYS A 37 12.98 13.60 -17.22
CA CYS A 37 11.86 12.68 -17.38
C CYS A 37 11.36 12.57 -18.81
N ASP A 38 11.78 13.47 -19.69
CA ASP A 38 11.41 13.49 -21.10
C ASP A 38 12.52 12.83 -21.92
N LEU A 39 12.54 11.50 -21.93
CA LEU A 39 13.60 10.72 -22.59
C LEU A 39 13.31 10.48 -24.08
N ASN A 40 12.05 10.37 -24.46
CA ASN A 40 11.58 10.17 -25.84
C ASN A 40 10.04 10.30 -25.89
N ASP A 41 9.46 10.15 -27.09
CA ASP A 41 8.01 10.26 -27.30
C ASP A 41 7.19 9.26 -26.46
N THR A 42 7.79 8.14 -26.03
CA THR A 42 7.14 7.14 -25.19
C THR A 42 7.23 7.47 -23.71
N PHE A 43 8.33 8.08 -23.25
CA PHE A 43 8.55 8.48 -21.86
C PHE A 43 8.58 10.00 -21.77
N ASN A 44 7.43 10.58 -21.44
CA ASN A 44 7.23 12.03 -21.39
C ASN A 44 6.38 12.41 -20.18
N CYS A 45 7.04 12.78 -19.08
CA CYS A 45 6.35 13.15 -17.85
C CYS A 45 5.59 14.48 -17.98
N ASP A 46 6.12 15.44 -18.73
CA ASP A 46 5.48 16.74 -18.91
C ASP A 46 4.17 16.60 -19.65
N PHE A 47 4.15 15.78 -20.71
CA PHE A 47 2.91 15.49 -21.44
C PHE A 47 1.84 14.85 -20.55
N VAL A 48 2.23 13.85 -19.73
CA VAL A 48 1.30 13.17 -18.83
C VAL A 48 0.82 14.10 -17.73
N ASN A 49 1.73 14.85 -17.05
CA ASN A 49 1.40 15.73 -15.94
C ASN A 49 0.58 16.98 -16.34
N ARG A 50 0.56 17.33 -17.62
CA ARG A 50 -0.22 18.47 -18.15
C ARG A 50 -1.44 18.03 -18.97
N SER A 51 -1.69 16.72 -19.05
CA SER A 51 -2.88 16.19 -19.70
C SER A 51 -4.16 16.54 -18.93
N THR A 52 -5.31 16.52 -19.59
CA THR A 52 -6.62 16.68 -18.93
C THR A 52 -6.90 15.61 -17.88
N TYR A 53 -6.21 14.48 -17.94
CA TYR A 53 -6.30 13.39 -16.95
C TYR A 53 -5.39 13.61 -15.73
N ALA A 54 -4.44 14.56 -15.78
CA ALA A 54 -3.63 14.96 -14.65
C ALA A 54 -4.41 15.81 -13.62
N GLU A 55 -5.64 16.20 -13.96
CA GLU A 55 -6.53 16.94 -13.07
C GLU A 55 -7.85 16.21 -12.86
N LEU A 56 -8.28 16.11 -11.62
CA LEU A 56 -9.59 15.62 -11.23
C LEU A 56 -10.45 16.78 -10.74
N ARG A 57 -11.32 17.29 -11.61
CA ARG A 57 -12.16 18.49 -11.31
C ARG A 57 -11.36 19.72 -10.90
N GLY A 58 -10.23 19.97 -11.56
CA GLY A 58 -9.35 21.12 -11.26
C GLY A 58 -8.39 20.90 -10.08
N VAL A 59 -8.33 19.68 -9.53
CA VAL A 59 -7.34 19.30 -8.50
C VAL A 59 -6.29 18.41 -9.15
N PRO A 60 -4.99 18.77 -9.08
CA PRO A 60 -3.94 17.91 -9.62
C PRO A 60 -3.93 16.54 -8.94
N VAL A 61 -3.87 15.49 -9.76
CA VAL A 61 -3.81 14.09 -9.28
C VAL A 61 -2.58 13.86 -8.40
N ALA A 62 -1.47 14.54 -8.70
CA ALA A 62 -0.26 14.51 -7.90
C ALA A 62 -0.48 15.00 -6.45
N LEU A 63 -1.36 16.01 -6.25
CA LEU A 63 -1.74 16.47 -4.91
C LEU A 63 -2.54 15.40 -4.16
N VAL A 64 -3.47 14.73 -4.83
CA VAL A 64 -4.23 13.62 -4.24
C VAL A 64 -3.29 12.48 -3.82
N GLY A 65 -2.31 12.14 -4.67
CA GLY A 65 -1.26 11.17 -4.36
C GLY A 65 -0.44 11.57 -3.14
N LEU A 66 0.03 12.81 -3.08
CA LEU A 66 0.81 13.35 -1.97
C LEU A 66 0.04 13.23 -0.64
N LEU A 67 -1.21 13.66 -0.61
CA LEU A 67 -2.07 13.55 0.58
C LEU A 67 -2.31 12.09 0.97
N GLY A 68 -2.48 11.20 -0.01
CA GLY A 68 -2.63 9.77 0.21
C GLY A 68 -1.38 9.15 0.87
N TYR A 69 -0.17 9.48 0.40
CA TYR A 69 1.07 9.00 1.02
C TYR A 69 1.31 9.59 2.41
N LEU A 70 0.96 10.86 2.66
CA LEU A 70 1.03 11.45 3.99
C LEU A 70 0.07 10.76 4.96
N LEU A 71 -1.14 10.44 4.52
CA LEU A 71 -2.10 9.67 5.31
C LEU A 71 -1.57 8.26 5.62
N LEU A 72 -1.05 7.54 4.63
CA LEU A 72 -0.47 6.21 4.82
C LEU A 72 0.75 6.25 5.76
N PHE A 73 1.58 7.28 5.66
CA PHE A 73 2.70 7.51 6.57
C PHE A 73 2.21 7.71 8.00
N ALA A 74 1.24 8.61 8.22
CA ALA A 74 0.65 8.87 9.54
C ALA A 74 0.02 7.61 10.16
N LEU A 75 -0.75 6.83 9.37
CA LEU A 75 -1.32 5.56 9.80
C LEU A 75 -0.24 4.52 10.13
N SER A 76 0.93 4.62 9.49
CA SER A 76 2.04 3.70 9.72
C SER A 76 2.80 3.97 11.02
N LEU A 77 2.68 5.14 11.62
CA LEU A 77 3.26 5.45 12.92
C LEU A 77 2.55 4.72 14.08
N SER A 78 1.31 4.31 13.87
CA SER A 78 0.54 3.57 14.87
C SER A 78 0.66 2.07 14.70
N THR A 79 0.74 1.35 15.83
CA THR A 79 0.86 -0.12 15.89
C THR A 79 -0.47 -0.82 16.20
N SER A 80 -1.57 -0.08 16.35
CA SER A 80 -2.91 -0.63 16.62
C SER A 80 -3.39 -1.52 15.47
N ARG A 81 -4.03 -2.66 15.80
CA ARG A 81 -4.59 -3.58 14.79
C ARG A 81 -5.70 -2.95 13.96
N LEU A 82 -6.52 -2.10 14.59
CA LEU A 82 -7.58 -1.37 13.89
C LEU A 82 -6.98 -0.43 12.83
N ILE A 83 -5.96 0.33 13.20
CA ILE A 83 -5.25 1.24 12.30
C ILE A 83 -4.52 0.48 11.19
N ALA A 84 -3.99 -0.71 11.49
CA ALA A 84 -3.40 -1.57 10.45
C ALA A 84 -4.43 -2.00 9.39
N GLY A 85 -5.68 -2.29 9.80
CA GLY A 85 -6.80 -2.54 8.88
C GLY A 85 -7.13 -1.33 8.00
N PHE A 86 -7.25 -0.15 8.60
CA PHE A 86 -7.49 1.10 7.85
C PHE A 86 -6.35 1.43 6.88
N ARG A 87 -5.11 1.24 7.29
CA ARG A 87 -3.93 1.42 6.42
C ARG A 87 -3.97 0.49 5.21
N PHE A 88 -4.31 -0.78 5.41
CA PHE A 88 -4.45 -1.73 4.31
C PHE A 88 -5.57 -1.34 3.36
N ALA A 89 -6.76 -0.98 3.87
CA ALA A 89 -7.88 -0.51 3.06
C ALA A 89 -7.52 0.75 2.27
N ALA A 90 -6.88 1.74 2.90
CA ALA A 90 -6.42 2.96 2.24
C ALA A 90 -5.37 2.68 1.16
N SER A 91 -4.43 1.74 1.41
CA SER A 91 -3.44 1.35 0.40
C SER A 91 -4.06 0.63 -0.79
N LEU A 92 -5.11 -0.18 -0.60
CA LEU A 92 -5.86 -0.81 -1.70
C LEU A 92 -6.58 0.22 -2.57
N ILE A 93 -7.19 1.23 -1.96
CA ILE A 93 -7.83 2.34 -2.70
C ILE A 93 -6.78 3.11 -3.50
N GLY A 94 -5.64 3.43 -2.89
CA GLY A 94 -4.52 4.09 -3.56
C GLY A 94 -3.96 3.26 -4.71
N LEU A 95 -3.82 1.95 -4.53
CA LEU A 95 -3.36 1.02 -5.59
C LEU A 95 -4.35 0.96 -6.75
N ALA A 96 -5.66 0.84 -6.47
CA ALA A 96 -6.69 0.85 -7.51
C ALA A 96 -6.67 2.15 -8.32
N PHE A 97 -6.48 3.30 -7.65
CA PHE A 97 -6.35 4.59 -8.30
C PHE A 97 -5.07 4.68 -9.15
N ALA A 98 -3.93 4.22 -8.65
CA ALA A 98 -2.67 4.19 -9.40
C ALA A 98 -2.75 3.28 -10.63
N LEU A 99 -3.43 2.13 -10.54
CA LEU A 99 -3.68 1.23 -11.67
C LEU A 99 -4.59 1.88 -12.72
N TYR A 100 -5.61 2.63 -12.29
CA TYR A 100 -6.45 3.40 -13.20
C TYR A 100 -5.62 4.44 -13.98
N LEU A 101 -4.71 5.17 -13.31
CA LEU A 101 -3.84 6.12 -13.98
C LEU A 101 -2.87 5.44 -14.95
N ALA A 102 -2.28 4.30 -14.57
CA ALA A 102 -1.44 3.51 -15.46
C ALA A 102 -2.20 3.02 -16.70
N TYR A 103 -3.49 2.66 -16.55
CA TYR A 103 -4.35 2.34 -17.68
C TYR A 103 -4.53 3.55 -18.62
N VAL A 104 -4.78 4.75 -18.05
CA VAL A 104 -4.91 6.00 -18.83
C VAL A 104 -3.61 6.30 -19.60
N GLU A 105 -2.45 6.17 -18.94
CA GLU A 105 -1.13 6.36 -19.58
C GLU A 105 -0.92 5.39 -20.75
N ALA A 106 -1.22 4.10 -20.55
CA ALA A 106 -0.97 3.04 -21.53
C ALA A 106 -1.90 3.11 -22.74
N TYR A 107 -3.20 3.37 -22.53
CA TYR A 107 -4.23 3.18 -23.58
C TYR A 107 -4.81 4.48 -24.11
N ILE A 108 -4.75 5.58 -23.36
CA ILE A 108 -5.36 6.85 -23.75
C ILE A 108 -4.28 7.83 -24.17
N LEU A 109 -3.24 8.00 -23.36
CA LEU A 109 -2.16 8.95 -23.65
C LEU A 109 -1.07 8.35 -24.53
N ALA A 110 -0.93 7.01 -24.56
CA ALA A 110 0.16 6.27 -25.20
C ALA A 110 1.56 6.81 -24.81
N ALA A 111 1.67 7.38 -23.61
CA ALA A 111 2.89 7.94 -23.04
C ALA A 111 3.02 7.53 -21.57
N TRP A 112 4.22 7.22 -21.14
CA TRP A 112 4.53 6.78 -19.78
C TRP A 112 5.21 7.86 -18.96
N CYS A 113 4.80 8.01 -17.71
CA CYS A 113 5.45 8.89 -16.75
C CYS A 113 6.29 8.06 -15.75
N LEU A 114 7.61 8.28 -15.72
CA LEU A 114 8.51 7.58 -14.78
C LEU A 114 8.13 7.82 -13.32
N LEU A 115 7.65 9.01 -12.99
CA LEU A 115 7.17 9.34 -11.64
C LEU A 115 5.93 8.55 -11.27
N CYS A 116 5.01 8.35 -12.23
CA CYS A 116 3.80 7.55 -12.03
C CYS A 116 4.13 6.05 -11.87
N ILE A 117 5.05 5.52 -12.68
CA ILE A 117 5.53 4.13 -12.55
C ILE A 117 6.19 3.93 -11.18
N GLY A 118 7.04 4.86 -10.75
CA GLY A 118 7.66 4.83 -9.43
C GLY A 118 6.63 4.87 -8.30
N SER A 119 5.62 5.72 -8.42
CA SER A 119 4.50 5.82 -7.47
C SER A 119 3.68 4.52 -7.43
N LEU A 120 3.37 3.92 -8.58
CA LEU A 120 2.68 2.63 -8.67
C LEU A 120 3.48 1.52 -7.98
N ALA A 121 4.80 1.47 -8.18
CA ALA A 121 5.66 0.51 -7.51
C ALA A 121 5.67 0.73 -5.98
N ALA A 122 5.75 1.97 -5.52
CA ALA A 122 5.72 2.32 -4.10
C ALA A 122 4.40 1.90 -3.44
N ILE A 123 3.23 2.24 -4.03
CA ILE A 123 1.92 1.87 -3.45
C ILE A 123 1.69 0.35 -3.48
N SER A 124 2.19 -0.34 -4.51
CA SER A 124 2.14 -1.80 -4.59
C SER A 124 2.94 -2.45 -3.44
N ALA A 125 4.15 -1.96 -3.19
CA ALA A 125 4.99 -2.42 -2.07
C ALA A 125 4.31 -2.14 -0.72
N ILE A 126 3.75 -0.95 -0.51
CA ILE A 126 3.02 -0.59 0.71
C ILE A 126 1.84 -1.55 0.93
N THR A 127 1.05 -1.81 -0.11
CA THR A 127 -0.12 -2.70 -0.03
C THR A 127 0.29 -4.13 0.34
N LEU A 128 1.35 -4.66 -0.28
CA LEU A 128 1.88 -5.99 0.04
C LEU A 128 2.39 -6.06 1.49
N LEU A 129 3.18 -5.07 1.93
CA LEU A 129 3.71 -5.02 3.29
C LEU A 129 2.60 -4.87 4.34
N ALA A 130 1.58 -4.04 4.05
CA ALA A 130 0.42 -3.88 4.92
C ALA A 130 -0.39 -5.17 5.03
N GLY A 131 -0.61 -5.90 3.92
CA GLY A 131 -1.30 -7.17 3.90
C GLY A 131 -0.57 -8.28 4.66
N ILE A 132 0.76 -8.34 4.55
CA ILE A 132 1.58 -9.28 5.34
C ILE A 132 1.44 -8.99 6.85
N GLY A 133 1.34 -7.72 7.23
CA GLY A 133 1.18 -7.29 8.62
C GLY A 133 -0.19 -7.64 9.23
N LEU A 134 -1.21 -7.90 8.40
CA LEU A 134 -2.56 -8.27 8.84
C LEU A 134 -2.77 -9.78 9.04
N ARG A 135 -1.78 -10.64 8.72
CA ARG A 135 -1.95 -12.08 8.90
C ARG A 135 -2.36 -12.36 10.35
N PRO A 136 -3.54 -12.97 10.60
CA PRO A 136 -3.88 -13.44 11.93
C PRO A 136 -2.80 -14.45 12.36
N ALA A 137 -2.34 -14.34 13.60
CA ALA A 137 -1.52 -15.37 14.20
C ALA A 137 -2.34 -16.68 14.11
N ARG A 138 -1.91 -17.61 13.28
CA ARG A 138 -2.50 -18.94 13.10
C ARG A 138 -2.32 -19.84 14.33
N ASP A 139 -1.87 -19.28 15.44
CA ASP A 139 -1.51 -20.03 16.65
C ASP A 139 -2.69 -20.27 17.60
N PHE A 140 -3.93 -19.91 17.22
CA PHE A 140 -5.08 -20.09 18.12
C PHE A 140 -5.90 -21.37 17.86
N VAL A 141 -5.51 -22.21 16.91
CA VAL A 141 -6.27 -23.47 16.62
C VAL A 141 -5.58 -24.72 17.16
N SER A 142 -4.41 -24.62 17.79
CA SER A 142 -3.67 -25.79 18.29
C SER A 142 -3.72 -25.98 19.82
N THR A 143 -4.60 -25.29 20.52
CA THR A 143 -4.87 -25.57 21.94
C THR A 143 -6.35 -25.87 22.14
N ALA A 144 -6.86 -26.89 21.43
CA ALA A 144 -7.97 -27.67 22.00
C ALA A 144 -7.37 -28.46 23.17
N PRO A 145 -7.91 -28.33 24.39
CA PRO A 145 -7.50 -29.22 25.47
C PRO A 145 -7.80 -30.65 25.03
N HIS A 146 -6.77 -31.47 25.00
CA HIS A 146 -6.92 -32.90 24.79
C HIS A 146 -7.77 -33.43 25.96
N GLU A 147 -8.99 -33.87 25.67
CA GLU A 147 -9.91 -34.49 26.61
C GLU A 147 -9.46 -35.91 26.97
N ASP A 148 -8.19 -36.09 27.36
CA ASP A 148 -7.68 -37.40 27.78
C ASP A 148 -7.74 -37.61 29.31
N GLY A 149 -8.42 -36.71 30.07
CA GLY A 149 -8.48 -36.78 31.52
C GLY A 149 -9.71 -37.44 32.14
N ILE A 150 -10.77 -37.83 31.39
CA ILE A 150 -12.04 -38.27 32.00
C ILE A 150 -12.27 -39.79 31.87
N ARG A 151 -11.30 -40.58 31.46
CA ARG A 151 -11.47 -42.03 31.30
C ARG A 151 -10.90 -42.92 32.40
N SER A 152 -10.36 -42.34 33.46
CA SER A 152 -9.70 -43.10 34.56
C SER A 152 -10.49 -43.17 35.87
N GLU A 153 -11.77 -42.71 35.91
CA GLU A 153 -12.53 -42.69 37.15
C GLU A 153 -13.91 -43.38 37.05
N LEU A 154 -14.03 -44.41 36.22
CA LEU A 154 -15.15 -45.32 36.25
C LEU A 154 -14.85 -46.46 37.25
N PRO A 155 -15.57 -46.56 38.40
CA PRO A 155 -15.39 -47.68 39.35
C PRO A 155 -15.67 -49.00 38.65
N ASN A 156 -14.78 -49.96 38.88
CA ASN A 156 -14.90 -51.30 38.38
C ASN A 156 -16.15 -51.99 39.01
N PRO A 157 -17.10 -52.55 38.22
CA PRO A 157 -18.36 -53.13 38.74
C PRO A 157 -18.20 -54.46 39.49
N ILE A 158 -17.00 -54.87 39.90
CA ILE A 158 -16.74 -56.19 40.53
C ILE A 158 -16.57 -56.10 42.06
N ASP A 159 -16.57 -54.92 42.70
CA ASP A 159 -16.34 -54.76 44.14
C ASP A 159 -17.63 -54.70 44.99
N THR A 160 -18.78 -55.23 44.50
CA THR A 160 -19.99 -55.40 45.33
C THR A 160 -20.37 -56.88 45.41
N GLN A 161 -19.66 -57.65 46.29
CA GLN A 161 -20.15 -58.84 46.99
C GLN A 161 -19.67 -58.84 48.41
#